data_e09d11ad361d8f2cf4484b3422871089
#
_entry.id   e09d11ad361d8f2cf4484b3422871089
#
_cell.length_a   1.000
_cell.length_b   1.000
_cell.length_c   1.000
_cell.angle_alpha   90.00
_cell.angle_beta   90.00
_cell.angle_gamma   90.00
#
_symmetry.space_group_name_H-M   'P 1'
#
loop_
_entity.id
_entity.type
_entity.pdbx_description
1 polymer ?
#
loop_
_entity_poly.entity_id
_entity_poly.type
_entity_poly.pdbx_seq_one_letter_code
_entity_poly.pdbx_strand_id
1 'polypeptide(L)'
;GTYDGLNHTHLTEVLAEREGIDLSRSTVRRILMSAGIKSHRKRRAPKHHSRRERYPQEGMLLQIDGSKHDWLQGRGPYLTLIAAIDDATSTVPFALFRDQEDAHGYLSMLRSIIRDKGIPMALYSDRHGIFQRSRKEPESLEEQLRGKRDPTQFGRALQELGIELILAYTPQAKGRVERLFSTLQDRLVSE
;
A
#
# COMPACT_ATOMS: atom_id res chain seq x y z
N GLY A 1 -27.89 3.42 8.94
CA GLY A 1 -28.54 2.43 8.06
C GLY A 1 -27.52 1.46 7.48
N THR A 2 -27.96 0.38 6.86
CA THR A 2 -27.11 -0.72 6.34
C THR A 2 -26.01 -0.26 5.37
N TYR A 3 -26.20 0.86 4.70
CA TYR A 3 -25.30 1.41 3.68
C TYR A 3 -24.67 2.76 4.09
N ASP A 4 -24.72 3.08 5.38
CA ASP A 4 -24.17 4.33 5.89
C ASP A 4 -22.63 4.30 5.84
N GLY A 5 -22.03 5.41 5.46
CA GLY A 5 -20.58 5.53 5.34
C GLY A 5 -19.98 5.14 3.98
N LEU A 6 -20.73 4.44 3.10
CA LEU A 6 -20.24 4.06 1.78
C LEU A 6 -20.00 5.27 0.88
N ASN A 7 -18.90 5.26 0.14
CA ASN A 7 -18.72 6.23 -0.94
C ASN A 7 -19.64 5.92 -2.14
N HIS A 8 -19.90 6.92 -3.00
CA HIS A 8 -20.88 6.76 -4.09
C HIS A 8 -20.54 5.65 -5.09
N THR A 9 -19.26 5.32 -5.29
CA THR A 9 -18.85 4.24 -6.20
C THR A 9 -19.12 2.89 -5.54
N HIS A 10 -18.72 2.72 -4.31
CA HIS A 10 -18.96 1.50 -3.54
C HIS A 10 -20.45 1.24 -3.35
N LEU A 11 -21.23 2.29 -3.01
CA LEU A 11 -22.69 2.16 -2.90
C LEU A 11 -23.32 1.73 -4.23
N THR A 12 -22.86 2.25 -5.38
CA THR A 12 -23.37 1.83 -6.69
C THR A 12 -23.12 0.34 -6.94
N GLU A 13 -21.93 -0.16 -6.61
CA GLU A 13 -21.56 -1.56 -6.74
C GLU A 13 -22.42 -2.45 -5.82
N VAL A 14 -22.55 -2.09 -4.55
CA VAL A 14 -23.34 -2.84 -3.56
C VAL A 14 -24.83 -2.86 -3.92
N LEU A 15 -25.39 -1.77 -4.43
CA LEU A 15 -26.77 -1.73 -4.91
C LEU A 15 -26.99 -2.68 -6.09
N ALA A 16 -26.03 -2.77 -7.00
CA ALA A 16 -26.12 -3.72 -8.12
C ALA A 16 -26.00 -5.17 -7.63
N GLU A 17 -25.04 -5.46 -6.75
CA GLU A 17 -24.74 -6.82 -6.29
C GLU A 17 -25.78 -7.38 -5.29
N ARG A 18 -26.20 -6.58 -4.32
CA ARG A 18 -27.09 -7.06 -3.23
C ARG A 18 -28.56 -6.77 -3.47
N GLU A 19 -28.90 -5.66 -4.13
CA GLU A 19 -30.29 -5.22 -4.31
C GLU A 19 -30.78 -5.41 -5.76
N GLY A 20 -29.89 -5.78 -6.69
CA GLY A 20 -30.22 -5.88 -8.12
C GLY A 20 -30.54 -4.53 -8.78
N ILE A 21 -30.12 -3.42 -8.16
CA ILE A 21 -30.38 -2.07 -8.65
C ILE A 21 -29.18 -1.59 -9.47
N ASP A 22 -29.29 -1.65 -10.78
CA ASP A 22 -28.24 -1.18 -11.69
C ASP A 22 -28.46 0.29 -12.06
N LEU A 23 -27.68 1.16 -11.46
CA LEU A 23 -27.68 2.61 -11.66
C LEU A 23 -26.27 3.12 -11.92
N SER A 24 -26.17 4.19 -12.73
CA SER A 24 -24.88 4.84 -12.88
C SER A 24 -24.48 5.57 -11.58
N ARG A 25 -23.16 5.66 -11.30
CA ARG A 25 -22.63 6.44 -10.16
C ARG A 25 -23.12 7.89 -10.14
N SER A 26 -23.29 8.51 -11.31
CA SER A 26 -23.81 9.88 -11.42
C SER A 26 -25.26 9.98 -10.97
N THR A 27 -26.08 8.96 -11.29
CA THR A 27 -27.48 8.87 -10.86
C THR A 27 -27.56 8.66 -9.35
N VAL A 28 -26.79 7.72 -8.79
CA VAL A 28 -26.73 7.49 -7.33
C VAL A 28 -26.32 8.78 -6.61
N ARG A 29 -25.27 9.46 -7.07
CA ARG A 29 -24.86 10.75 -6.50
C ARG A 29 -25.99 11.79 -6.56
N ARG A 30 -26.69 11.94 -7.67
CA ARG A 30 -27.77 12.90 -7.83
C ARG A 30 -28.91 12.63 -6.85
N ILE A 31 -29.32 11.38 -6.71
CA ILE A 31 -30.36 10.96 -5.77
C ILE A 31 -29.96 11.27 -4.32
N LEU A 32 -28.75 10.91 -3.91
CA LEU A 32 -28.26 11.18 -2.57
C LEU A 32 -28.20 12.69 -2.28
N MET A 33 -27.71 13.46 -3.22
CA MET A 33 -27.62 14.92 -3.06
C MET A 33 -29.01 15.56 -2.97
N SER A 34 -30.00 15.10 -3.74
CA SER A 34 -31.38 15.60 -3.64
C SER A 34 -32.05 15.21 -2.32
N ALA A 35 -31.65 14.10 -1.72
CA ALA A 35 -32.06 13.66 -0.38
C ALA A 35 -31.26 14.34 0.77
N GLY A 36 -30.37 15.27 0.47
CA GLY A 36 -29.54 15.96 1.47
C GLY A 36 -28.38 15.12 2.04
N ILE A 37 -28.15 13.91 1.51
CA ILE A 37 -27.10 13.00 1.96
C ILE A 37 -25.79 13.39 1.27
N LYS A 38 -24.85 13.92 2.04
CA LYS A 38 -23.54 14.36 1.53
C LYS A 38 -22.52 13.21 1.60
N SER A 39 -21.58 13.18 0.65
CA SER A 39 -20.45 12.25 0.73
C SER A 39 -19.57 12.57 1.95
N HIS A 40 -19.21 11.55 2.71
CA HIS A 40 -18.26 11.67 3.84
C HIS A 40 -16.87 12.10 3.36
N ARG A 41 -16.51 11.81 2.14
CA ARG A 41 -15.20 12.14 1.57
C ARG A 41 -15.17 13.56 1.00
N LYS A 42 -14.46 14.46 1.68
CA LYS A 42 -14.18 15.81 1.13
C LYS A 42 -13.16 15.73 -0.01
N ARG A 43 -13.52 16.25 -1.20
CA ARG A 43 -12.55 16.42 -2.29
C ARG A 43 -11.52 17.48 -1.90
N ARG A 44 -10.24 17.10 -1.92
CA ARG A 44 -9.14 18.08 -1.86
C ARG A 44 -8.93 18.65 -3.26
N ALA A 45 -8.54 19.94 -3.33
CA ALA A 45 -8.15 20.56 -4.60
C ALA A 45 -6.99 19.76 -5.23
N PRO A 46 -7.00 19.54 -6.54
CA PRO A 46 -5.91 18.85 -7.21
C PRO A 46 -4.62 19.65 -7.05
N LYS A 47 -3.59 19.05 -6.44
CA LYS A 47 -2.24 19.58 -6.46
C LYS A 47 -1.54 19.08 -7.73
N HIS A 48 -0.95 20.00 -8.47
CA HIS A 48 -0.13 19.62 -9.62
C HIS A 48 1.15 18.95 -9.12
N HIS A 49 1.32 17.68 -9.46
CA HIS A 49 2.53 16.91 -9.17
C HIS A 49 3.09 16.37 -10.48
N SER A 50 4.39 16.55 -10.68
CA SER A 50 5.10 15.83 -11.73
C SER A 50 4.95 14.31 -11.47
N ARG A 51 4.45 13.60 -12.47
CA ARG A 51 4.28 12.14 -12.37
C ARG A 51 5.50 11.49 -13.02
N ARG A 52 6.16 10.60 -12.30
CA ARG A 52 7.15 9.70 -12.89
C ARG A 52 6.44 8.76 -13.87
N GLU A 53 7.09 8.49 -14.98
CA GLU A 53 6.62 7.44 -15.90
C GLU A 53 6.60 6.08 -15.21
N ARG A 54 5.70 5.22 -15.66
CA ARG A 54 5.59 3.85 -15.16
C ARG A 54 6.72 3.01 -15.72
N TYR A 55 7.15 2.03 -14.96
CA TYR A 55 7.94 0.97 -15.55
C TYR A 55 7.11 0.21 -16.60
N PRO A 56 7.74 -0.25 -17.70
CA PRO A 56 6.99 -0.78 -18.84
C PRO A 56 6.45 -2.19 -18.63
N GLN A 57 7.03 -2.98 -17.69
CA GLN A 57 6.70 -4.39 -17.52
C GLN A 57 6.43 -4.76 -16.06
N GLU A 58 5.52 -5.73 -15.85
CA GLU A 58 5.23 -6.34 -14.56
C GLU A 58 6.53 -6.93 -13.96
N GLY A 59 6.70 -6.78 -12.65
CA GLY A 59 7.86 -7.27 -11.91
C GLY A 59 9.11 -6.40 -11.98
N MET A 60 9.15 -5.35 -12.82
CA MET A 60 10.30 -4.44 -12.85
C MET A 60 10.39 -3.57 -11.59
N LEU A 61 9.27 -3.15 -11.02
CA LEU A 61 9.23 -2.39 -9.79
C LEU A 61 7.98 -2.70 -8.97
N LEU A 62 8.17 -3.15 -7.74
CA LEU A 62 7.09 -3.27 -6.77
C LEU A 62 7.22 -2.17 -5.71
N GLN A 63 6.16 -1.40 -5.48
CA GLN A 63 6.07 -0.49 -4.35
C GLN A 63 5.54 -1.28 -3.16
N ILE A 64 6.29 -1.27 -2.06
CA ILE A 64 5.95 -1.98 -0.82
C ILE A 64 5.77 -0.99 0.33
N ASP A 65 4.80 -1.25 1.19
CA ASP A 65 4.52 -0.40 2.34
C ASP A 65 3.65 -1.12 3.36
N GLY A 66 3.62 -0.59 4.59
CA GLY A 66 2.73 -1.01 5.66
C GLY A 66 1.72 0.08 6.01
N SER A 67 0.48 -0.30 6.27
CA SER A 67 -0.58 0.63 6.69
C SER A 67 -1.22 0.16 7.98
N LYS A 68 -0.90 0.82 9.09
CA LYS A 68 -1.56 0.60 10.38
C LYS A 68 -2.90 1.33 10.41
N HIS A 69 -3.98 0.61 10.66
CA HIS A 69 -5.33 1.15 10.68
C HIS A 69 -6.25 0.32 11.59
N ASP A 70 -7.38 0.89 11.98
CA ASP A 70 -8.46 0.15 12.64
C ASP A 70 -9.28 -0.62 11.58
N TRP A 71 -8.67 -1.71 11.06
CA TRP A 71 -9.27 -2.54 10.01
C TRP A 71 -10.53 -3.29 10.48
N LEU A 72 -10.71 -3.41 11.78
CA LEU A 72 -11.81 -4.14 12.40
C LEU A 72 -12.89 -3.23 12.99
N GLN A 73 -12.79 -1.92 12.82
CA GLN A 73 -13.77 -0.92 13.32
C GLN A 73 -14.08 -1.10 14.82
N GLY A 74 -13.06 -1.14 15.66
CA GLY A 74 -13.24 -1.33 17.10
C GLY A 74 -13.63 -2.75 17.53
N ARG A 75 -13.79 -3.69 16.58
CA ARG A 75 -14.10 -5.11 16.88
C ARG A 75 -12.85 -5.92 17.26
N GLY A 76 -11.67 -5.30 17.23
CA GLY A 76 -10.40 -5.95 17.54
C GLY A 76 -9.24 -4.95 17.58
N PRO A 77 -7.99 -5.44 17.64
CA PRO A 77 -6.82 -4.59 17.69
C PRO A 77 -6.57 -3.87 16.36
N TYR A 78 -5.81 -2.78 16.42
CA TYR A 78 -5.23 -2.17 15.24
C TYR A 78 -4.27 -3.14 14.56
N LEU A 79 -4.45 -3.36 13.27
CA LEU A 79 -3.59 -4.21 12.47
C LEU A 79 -2.81 -3.38 11.46
N THR A 80 -1.69 -3.92 11.00
CA THR A 80 -0.92 -3.36 9.89
C THR A 80 -1.11 -4.24 8.66
N LEU A 81 -1.64 -3.65 7.58
CA LEU A 81 -1.68 -4.31 6.28
C LEU A 81 -0.36 -4.02 5.55
N ILE A 82 0.45 -5.05 5.36
CA ILE A 82 1.65 -5.02 4.50
C ILE A 82 1.21 -5.41 3.10
N ALA A 83 1.51 -4.59 2.10
CA ALA A 83 1.14 -4.87 0.73
C ALA A 83 2.23 -4.47 -0.27
N ALA A 84 2.22 -5.16 -1.41
CA ALA A 84 3.00 -4.81 -2.60
C ALA A 84 2.05 -4.44 -3.74
N ILE A 85 2.40 -3.42 -4.51
CA ILE A 85 1.70 -3.04 -5.74
C ILE A 85 2.70 -2.92 -6.89
N ASP A 86 2.40 -3.54 -8.00
CA ASP A 86 3.21 -3.45 -9.21
C ASP A 86 3.06 -2.08 -9.87
N ASP A 87 4.18 -1.48 -10.25
CA ASP A 87 4.21 -0.12 -10.81
C ASP A 87 3.65 -0.06 -12.23
N ALA A 88 3.86 -1.08 -13.03
CA ALA A 88 3.40 -1.14 -14.41
C ALA A 88 1.90 -1.41 -14.51
N THR A 89 1.45 -2.46 -13.85
CA THR A 89 0.08 -3.00 -13.97
C THR A 89 -0.88 -2.48 -12.92
N SER A 90 -0.37 -2.02 -11.77
CA SER A 90 -1.14 -1.69 -10.56
C SER A 90 -1.84 -2.92 -9.94
N THR A 91 -1.43 -4.13 -10.28
CA THR A 91 -1.86 -5.35 -9.58
C THR A 91 -1.24 -5.41 -8.19
N VAL A 92 -1.93 -6.08 -7.27
CA VAL A 92 -1.46 -6.33 -5.90
C VAL A 92 -1.05 -7.80 -5.83
N PRO A 93 0.24 -8.12 -6.02
CA PRO A 93 0.69 -9.52 -6.04
C PRO A 93 0.58 -10.18 -4.67
N PHE A 94 0.62 -9.39 -3.59
CA PHE A 94 0.47 -9.89 -2.23
C PHE A 94 0.06 -8.81 -1.25
N ALA A 95 -0.77 -9.20 -0.26
CA ALA A 95 -1.12 -8.40 0.90
C ALA A 95 -1.30 -9.31 2.12
N LEU A 96 -0.90 -8.84 3.31
CA LEU A 96 -0.93 -9.60 4.56
C LEU A 96 -1.24 -8.69 5.74
N PHE A 97 -2.19 -9.08 6.58
CA PHE A 97 -2.43 -8.45 7.88
C PHE A 97 -1.46 -8.98 8.94
N ARG A 98 -0.91 -8.06 9.72
CA ARG A 98 0.00 -8.32 10.85
C ARG A 98 -0.42 -7.46 12.04
N ASP A 99 -0.07 -7.91 13.26
CA ASP A 99 -0.25 -7.11 14.49
C ASP A 99 0.62 -5.85 14.46
N GLN A 100 1.79 -5.96 13.85
CA GLN A 100 2.72 -4.85 13.68
C GLN A 100 3.51 -4.96 12.37
N GLU A 101 4.10 -3.86 11.95
CA GLU A 101 5.02 -3.81 10.83
C GLU A 101 6.39 -4.36 11.24
N ASP A 102 6.80 -5.47 10.65
CA ASP A 102 8.05 -6.15 10.98
C ASP A 102 8.76 -6.74 9.75
N ALA A 103 10.04 -7.04 9.90
CA ALA A 103 10.84 -7.64 8.84
C ALA A 103 10.31 -9.02 8.40
N HIS A 104 9.72 -9.79 9.33
CA HIS A 104 9.14 -11.10 9.03
C HIS A 104 7.95 -11.00 8.07
N GLY A 105 7.08 -10.00 8.24
CA GLY A 105 5.96 -9.74 7.33
C GLY A 105 6.44 -9.44 5.91
N TYR A 106 7.46 -8.60 5.76
CA TYR A 106 8.05 -8.28 4.46
C TYR A 106 8.80 -9.45 3.82
N LEU A 107 9.51 -10.28 4.60
CA LEU A 107 10.14 -11.50 4.10
C LEU A 107 9.09 -12.53 3.66
N SER A 108 7.99 -12.68 4.40
CA SER A 108 6.87 -13.56 4.03
C SER A 108 6.20 -13.10 2.73
N MET A 109 5.97 -11.78 2.58
CA MET A 109 5.47 -11.16 1.35
C MET A 109 6.42 -11.46 0.18
N LEU A 110 7.72 -11.20 0.34
CA LEU A 110 8.72 -11.42 -0.70
C LEU A 110 8.77 -12.89 -1.13
N ARG A 111 8.78 -13.83 -0.16
CA ARG A 111 8.75 -15.27 -0.43
C ARG A 111 7.54 -15.68 -1.27
N SER A 112 6.35 -15.16 -0.93
CA SER A 112 5.12 -15.47 -1.67
C SER A 112 5.15 -14.89 -3.08
N ILE A 113 5.60 -13.64 -3.24
CA ILE A 113 5.74 -13.03 -4.56
C ILE A 113 6.72 -13.83 -5.43
N ILE A 114 7.88 -14.21 -4.90
CA ILE A 114 8.88 -14.98 -5.65
C ILE A 114 8.32 -16.34 -6.06
N ARG A 115 7.60 -17.02 -5.16
CA ARG A 115 7.00 -18.33 -5.48
C ARG A 115 5.96 -18.23 -6.60
N ASP A 116 5.13 -17.19 -6.60
CA ASP A 116 3.94 -17.12 -7.44
C ASP A 116 4.18 -16.31 -8.73
N LYS A 117 5.14 -15.38 -8.73
CA LYS A 117 5.41 -14.43 -9.82
C LYS A 117 6.87 -14.41 -10.29
N GLY A 118 7.79 -14.92 -9.50
CA GLY A 118 9.22 -14.82 -9.74
C GLY A 118 9.89 -13.65 -9.01
N ILE A 119 11.19 -13.51 -9.21
CA ILE A 119 12.02 -12.51 -8.54
C ILE A 119 11.79 -11.15 -9.19
N PRO A 120 11.31 -10.13 -8.46
CA PRO A 120 11.18 -8.77 -8.98
C PRO A 120 12.57 -8.13 -9.19
N MET A 121 12.69 -7.22 -10.15
CA MET A 121 13.96 -6.52 -10.38
C MET A 121 14.26 -5.51 -9.27
N ALA A 122 13.25 -4.77 -8.81
CA ALA A 122 13.42 -3.75 -7.79
C ALA A 122 12.23 -3.64 -6.84
N LEU A 123 12.52 -3.26 -5.59
CA LEU A 123 11.52 -2.88 -4.60
C LEU A 123 11.67 -1.39 -4.27
N TYR A 124 10.54 -0.70 -4.16
CA TYR A 124 10.46 0.70 -3.77
C TYR A 124 9.79 0.82 -2.39
N SER A 125 10.51 1.27 -1.38
CA SER A 125 10.03 1.43 -0.01
C SER A 125 10.35 2.81 0.56
N ASP A 126 9.84 3.10 1.77
CA ASP A 126 10.33 4.23 2.55
C ASP A 126 11.68 3.90 3.23
N ARG A 127 12.09 4.79 4.15
CA ARG A 127 13.32 4.64 4.94
C ARG A 127 13.05 4.07 6.33
N HIS A 128 12.01 3.25 6.47
CA HIS A 128 11.74 2.57 7.74
C HIS A 128 12.95 1.69 8.15
N GLY A 129 13.15 1.50 9.46
CA GLY A 129 14.28 0.76 10.00
C GLY A 129 14.42 -0.69 9.51
N ILE A 130 13.34 -1.26 8.98
CA ILE A 130 13.35 -2.59 8.34
C ILE A 130 14.18 -2.58 7.05
N PHE A 131 14.12 -1.48 6.29
CA PHE A 131 14.77 -1.36 4.97
C PHE A 131 16.15 -0.72 5.06
N GLN A 132 16.32 0.23 5.98
CA GLN A 132 17.58 0.96 6.15
C GLN A 132 17.87 1.22 7.63
N ARG A 133 19.05 0.85 8.10
CA ARG A 133 19.51 1.18 9.45
C ARG A 133 19.57 2.70 9.65
N SER A 134 19.15 3.14 10.82
CA SER A 134 19.20 4.57 11.18
C SER A 134 20.63 5.08 11.17
N ARG A 135 20.84 6.29 10.64
CA ARG A 135 22.15 6.96 10.72
C ARG A 135 22.60 7.24 12.17
N LYS A 136 21.66 7.25 13.11
CA LYS A 136 21.95 7.46 14.53
C LYS A 136 22.43 6.19 15.25
N GLU A 137 22.24 5.03 14.65
CA GLU A 137 22.77 3.78 15.21
C GLU A 137 24.30 3.78 15.13
N PRO A 138 25.00 3.41 16.21
CA PRO A 138 26.46 3.33 16.19
C PRO A 138 26.92 2.30 15.17
N GLU A 139 27.99 2.63 14.48
CA GLU A 139 28.68 1.69 13.59
C GLU A 139 29.60 0.78 14.40
N SER A 140 29.63 -0.49 14.04
CA SER A 140 30.62 -1.41 14.60
C SER A 140 32.03 -1.02 14.15
N LEU A 141 33.05 -1.48 14.88
CA LEU A 141 34.44 -1.23 14.50
C LEU A 141 34.75 -1.78 13.10
N GLU A 142 34.17 -2.92 12.76
CA GLU A 142 34.34 -3.54 11.44
C GLU A 142 33.66 -2.73 10.33
N GLU A 143 32.49 -2.16 10.58
CA GLU A 143 31.79 -1.27 9.63
C GLU A 143 32.60 0.01 9.39
N GLN A 144 33.17 0.58 10.45
CA GLN A 144 34.04 1.77 10.36
C GLN A 144 35.31 1.48 9.54
N LEU A 145 35.95 0.33 9.77
CA LEU A 145 37.14 -0.07 9.02
C LEU A 145 36.83 -0.35 7.55
N ARG A 146 35.66 -0.89 7.24
CA ARG A 146 35.20 -1.15 5.86
C ARG A 146 34.64 0.11 5.17
N GLY A 147 34.36 1.18 5.91
CA GLY A 147 33.69 2.38 5.40
C GLY A 147 32.28 2.14 4.86
N LYS A 148 31.63 1.02 5.26
CA LYS A 148 30.32 0.62 4.78
C LYS A 148 29.53 -0.05 5.90
N ARG A 149 28.28 0.39 6.09
CA ARG A 149 27.36 -0.22 7.05
C ARG A 149 26.82 -1.53 6.54
N ASP A 150 26.61 -2.46 7.45
CA ASP A 150 25.92 -3.71 7.15
C ASP A 150 24.43 -3.45 6.84
N PRO A 151 23.86 -4.14 5.86
CA PRO A 151 22.45 -4.04 5.54
C PRO A 151 21.58 -4.59 6.68
N THR A 152 20.32 -4.20 6.71
CA THR A 152 19.30 -4.86 7.53
C THR A 152 19.14 -6.32 7.11
N GLN A 153 18.46 -7.14 7.92
CA GLN A 153 18.17 -8.53 7.52
C GLN A 153 17.40 -8.59 6.19
N PHE A 154 16.41 -7.72 6.02
CA PHE A 154 15.66 -7.61 4.77
C PHE A 154 16.57 -7.16 3.62
N GLY A 155 17.38 -6.13 3.84
CA GLY A 155 18.34 -5.64 2.84
C GLY A 155 19.36 -6.70 2.41
N ARG A 156 19.83 -7.55 3.35
CA ARG A 156 20.74 -8.68 3.04
C ARG A 156 20.04 -9.70 2.14
N ALA A 157 18.81 -10.09 2.46
CA ALA A 157 18.03 -11.01 1.62
C ALA A 157 17.84 -10.48 0.20
N LEU A 158 17.58 -9.17 0.05
CA LEU A 158 17.47 -8.55 -1.27
C LEU A 158 18.79 -8.61 -2.04
N GLN A 159 19.93 -8.34 -1.38
CA GLN A 159 21.26 -8.43 -2.01
C GLN A 159 21.57 -9.86 -2.49
N GLU A 160 21.27 -10.88 -1.68
CA GLU A 160 21.48 -12.30 -2.04
C GLU A 160 20.60 -12.70 -3.25
N LEU A 161 19.41 -12.13 -3.38
CA LEU A 161 18.48 -12.37 -4.49
C LEU A 161 18.72 -11.49 -5.72
N GLY A 162 19.66 -10.54 -5.65
CA GLY A 162 19.92 -9.59 -6.73
C GLY A 162 18.81 -8.57 -6.95
N ILE A 163 17.99 -8.29 -5.94
CA ILE A 163 16.87 -7.34 -6.00
C ILE A 163 17.36 -5.95 -5.59
N GLU A 164 17.14 -4.95 -6.43
CA GLU A 164 17.47 -3.57 -6.11
C GLU A 164 16.47 -2.99 -5.07
N LEU A 165 16.99 -2.36 -4.01
CA LEU A 165 16.16 -1.61 -3.05
C LEU A 165 16.28 -0.12 -3.30
N ILE A 166 15.19 0.50 -3.76
CA ILE A 166 15.08 1.93 -4.02
C ILE A 166 14.34 2.57 -2.84
N LEU A 167 15.04 3.44 -2.10
CA LEU A 167 14.47 4.14 -0.95
C LEU A 167 13.85 5.48 -1.37
N ALA A 168 12.59 5.68 -1.03
CA ALA A 168 11.87 6.92 -1.29
C ALA A 168 12.50 8.12 -0.57
N TYR A 169 12.80 9.18 -1.32
CA TYR A 169 13.24 10.45 -0.76
C TYR A 169 12.07 11.39 -0.45
N THR A 170 10.94 11.19 -1.11
CA THR A 170 9.75 12.04 -0.96
C THR A 170 8.49 11.19 -0.83
N PRO A 171 7.48 11.63 -0.03
CA PRO A 171 6.21 10.93 0.08
C PRO A 171 5.48 10.75 -1.26
N GLN A 172 5.63 11.71 -2.19
CA GLN A 172 4.95 11.68 -3.49
C GLN A 172 5.36 10.48 -4.36
N ALA A 173 6.53 9.94 -4.11
CA ALA A 173 7.06 8.81 -4.86
C ALA A 173 6.31 7.49 -4.59
N LYS A 174 5.59 7.37 -3.45
CA LYS A 174 4.79 6.20 -3.03
C LYS A 174 3.28 6.33 -3.33
N GLY A 175 2.87 7.29 -4.14
CA GLY A 175 1.46 7.63 -4.37
C GLY A 175 0.56 6.52 -4.91
N ARG A 176 1.09 5.35 -5.32
CA ARG A 176 0.29 4.19 -5.74
C ARG A 176 -0.12 3.35 -4.55
N VAL A 177 0.85 2.94 -3.73
CA VAL A 177 0.58 2.14 -2.54
C VAL A 177 -0.25 2.94 -1.53
N GLU A 178 -0.04 4.26 -1.41
CA GLU A 178 -0.88 5.14 -0.60
C GLU A 178 -2.34 5.17 -1.09
N ARG A 179 -2.56 5.22 -2.42
CA ARG A 179 -3.92 5.12 -2.99
C ARG A 179 -4.54 3.75 -2.79
N LEU A 180 -3.75 2.69 -2.90
CA LEU A 180 -4.19 1.34 -2.61
C LEU A 180 -4.72 1.27 -1.17
N PHE A 181 -3.93 1.67 -0.18
CA PHE A 181 -4.37 1.67 1.22
C PHE A 181 -5.59 2.56 1.45
N SER A 182 -5.64 3.77 0.86
CA SER A 182 -6.81 4.62 0.95
C SER A 182 -8.08 3.97 0.37
N THR A 183 -7.95 3.17 -0.68
CA THR A 183 -9.07 2.43 -1.28
C THR A 183 -9.48 1.25 -0.40
N LEU A 184 -8.50 0.49 0.12
CA LEU A 184 -8.78 -0.64 1.00
C LEU A 184 -9.38 -0.21 2.33
N GLN A 185 -8.89 0.89 2.93
CA GLN A 185 -9.47 1.47 4.14
C GLN A 185 -10.92 1.94 3.94
N ASP A 186 -11.24 2.45 2.74
CA ASP A 186 -12.60 2.91 2.41
C ASP A 186 -13.55 1.74 2.11
N ARG A 187 -13.03 0.60 1.62
CA ARG A 187 -13.86 -0.55 1.19
C ARG A 187 -13.89 -1.69 2.18
N LEU A 188 -12.73 -2.19 2.62
CA LEU A 188 -12.66 -3.36 3.52
C LEU A 188 -13.25 -3.08 4.91
N VAL A 189 -13.19 -1.81 5.34
CA VAL A 189 -13.67 -1.40 6.65
C VAL A 189 -15.20 -1.24 6.64
N SER A 190 -15.81 -0.97 5.48
CA SER A 190 -17.25 -0.72 5.34
C SER A 190 -18.06 -1.92 4.81
N GLU A 191 -17.43 -3.06 4.54
CA GLU A 191 -18.07 -4.35 4.21
C GLU A 191 -18.32 -5.21 5.44
#